data_4e26c0e06a8fe5b951e43923cfb43598
#
_entry.id   4e26c0e06a8fe5b951e43923cfb43598
#
_cell.length_a   1.000
_cell.length_b   1.000
_cell.length_c   1.000
_cell.angle_alpha   90.00
_cell.angle_beta   90.00
_cell.angle_gamma   90.00
#
_symmetry.space_group_name_H-M   'P 1'
#
loop_
_entity.id
_entity.type
_entity.pdbx_description
1 polymer ?
#
loop_
_entity_poly.entity_id
_entity_poly.type
_entity_poly.pdbx_seq_one_letter_code
_entity_poly.pdbx_strand_id
1 'polypeptide(L)'
;MNNTCIRPIRAEDNQAIAAIIRQILIEFGANKPGTVYYDPTTDHLFELFSADRSAYFIAESEGKIVGGSGVFPTPGLPEGCCELVKLYLLAEARGKGLGLHLMENCFRKAIEFGFTDMYLETMPELRNAIGLYERAGFTYLPGSLGKSGHFGCDLWMMKKL
;
A
#
# COMPACT_ATOMS: atom_id res chain seq x y z
N MET A 1 17.49 9.20 -19.07
CA MET A 1 17.18 9.24 -17.63
C MET A 1 15.73 8.84 -17.42
N ASN A 2 15.47 7.89 -16.57
CA ASN A 2 14.10 7.54 -16.24
C ASN A 2 13.48 8.66 -15.41
N ASN A 3 12.51 9.36 -15.97
CA ASN A 3 11.79 10.41 -15.28
C ASN A 3 10.71 9.78 -14.38
N THR A 4 11.07 9.50 -13.14
CA THR A 4 10.16 8.95 -12.14
C THR A 4 9.78 10.01 -11.13
N CYS A 5 8.53 9.98 -10.67
CA CYS A 5 7.98 10.94 -9.73
C CYS A 5 7.03 10.24 -8.75
N ILE A 6 7.04 10.68 -7.50
CA ILE A 6 6.04 10.26 -6.50
C ILE A 6 5.30 11.51 -6.05
N ARG A 7 3.99 11.47 -6.12
CA ARG A 7 3.12 12.60 -5.79
C ARG A 7 1.85 12.14 -5.06
N PRO A 8 1.16 13.04 -4.33
CA PRO A 8 -0.15 12.71 -3.79
C PRO A 8 -1.16 12.34 -4.86
N ILE A 9 -2.09 11.45 -4.52
CA ILE A 9 -3.20 11.06 -5.41
C ILE A 9 -4.10 12.24 -5.74
N ARG A 10 -4.66 12.22 -6.94
CA ARG A 10 -5.67 13.17 -7.44
C ARG A 10 -6.95 12.42 -7.82
N ALA A 11 -8.07 13.13 -7.88
CA ALA A 11 -9.36 12.51 -8.22
C ALA A 11 -9.33 11.79 -9.59
N GLU A 12 -8.64 12.37 -10.57
CA GLU A 12 -8.51 11.78 -11.90
C GLU A 12 -7.69 10.49 -11.95
N ASP A 13 -6.96 10.16 -10.88
CA ASP A 13 -6.14 8.94 -10.83
C ASP A 13 -6.94 7.68 -10.51
N ASN A 14 -8.13 7.80 -9.95
CA ASN A 14 -8.91 6.68 -9.41
C ASN A 14 -9.02 5.50 -10.39
N GLN A 15 -9.42 5.76 -11.61
CA GLN A 15 -9.63 4.70 -12.61
C GLN A 15 -8.33 3.99 -12.97
N ALA A 16 -7.27 4.75 -13.21
CA ALA A 16 -5.99 4.20 -13.62
C ALA A 16 -5.34 3.37 -12.52
N ILE A 17 -5.31 3.89 -11.28
CA ILE A 17 -4.70 3.15 -10.16
C ILE A 17 -5.50 1.90 -9.79
N ALA A 18 -6.82 1.94 -9.84
CA ALA A 18 -7.67 0.76 -9.61
C ALA A 18 -7.37 -0.35 -10.61
N ALA A 19 -7.26 -0.01 -11.89
CA ALA A 19 -6.93 -0.97 -12.95
C ALA A 19 -5.56 -1.60 -12.73
N ILE A 20 -4.56 -0.80 -12.36
CA ILE A 20 -3.18 -1.27 -12.05
C ILE A 20 -3.20 -2.23 -10.87
N ILE A 21 -3.86 -1.89 -9.78
CA ILE A 21 -3.95 -2.74 -8.58
C ILE A 21 -4.54 -4.10 -8.94
N ARG A 22 -5.66 -4.13 -9.67
CA ARG A 22 -6.32 -5.37 -10.06
C ARG A 22 -5.47 -6.20 -11.03
N GLN A 23 -4.81 -5.56 -11.97
CA GLN A 23 -3.88 -6.22 -12.89
C GLN A 23 -2.75 -6.93 -12.14
N ILE A 24 -2.15 -6.28 -11.15
CA ILE A 24 -1.07 -6.85 -10.35
C ILE A 24 -1.58 -8.01 -9.49
N LEU A 25 -2.75 -7.88 -8.88
CA LEU A 25 -3.33 -8.96 -8.09
C LEU A 25 -3.62 -10.20 -8.95
N ILE A 26 -4.10 -10.02 -10.17
CA ILE A 26 -4.28 -11.12 -11.13
C ILE A 26 -2.92 -11.75 -11.50
N GLU A 27 -1.91 -10.93 -11.77
CA GLU A 27 -0.55 -11.38 -12.12
C GLU A 27 0.01 -12.37 -11.10
N PHE A 28 -0.23 -12.12 -9.81
CA PHE A 28 0.28 -12.95 -8.71
C PHE A 28 -0.73 -13.99 -8.21
N GLY A 29 -1.87 -14.15 -8.86
CA GLY A 29 -2.92 -15.08 -8.41
C GLY A 29 -3.56 -14.67 -7.08
N ALA A 30 -3.55 -13.37 -6.76
CA ALA A 30 -4.03 -12.81 -5.50
C ALA A 30 -5.41 -12.13 -5.63
N ASN A 31 -6.12 -12.36 -6.72
CA ASN A 31 -7.46 -11.83 -6.99
C ASN A 31 -8.54 -12.68 -6.31
N LYS A 32 -8.46 -12.78 -4.99
CA LYS A 32 -9.31 -13.64 -4.15
C LYS A 32 -10.34 -12.81 -3.36
N PRO A 33 -11.49 -13.41 -2.96
CA PRO A 33 -12.41 -12.76 -2.02
C PRO A 33 -11.69 -12.34 -0.74
N GLY A 34 -12.11 -11.21 -0.16
CA GLY A 34 -11.52 -10.69 1.07
C GLY A 34 -10.16 -10.01 0.87
N THR A 35 -9.80 -9.67 -0.36
CA THR A 35 -8.61 -8.89 -0.70
C THR A 35 -8.99 -7.56 -1.32
N VAL A 36 -7.99 -6.72 -1.57
CA VAL A 36 -8.16 -5.41 -2.23
C VAL A 36 -8.85 -5.53 -3.59
N TYR A 37 -8.73 -6.67 -4.29
CA TYR A 37 -9.34 -6.88 -5.60
C TYR A 37 -10.86 -6.69 -5.60
N TYR A 38 -11.54 -7.19 -4.55
CA TYR A 38 -13.00 -7.11 -4.41
C TYR A 38 -13.48 -5.97 -3.50
N ASP A 39 -12.56 -5.21 -2.93
CA ASP A 39 -12.90 -4.07 -2.09
C ASP A 39 -13.42 -2.93 -2.97
N PRO A 40 -14.68 -2.48 -2.78
CA PRO A 40 -15.25 -1.42 -3.62
C PRO A 40 -14.52 -0.08 -3.48
N THR A 41 -13.82 0.17 -2.35
CA THR A 41 -13.05 1.40 -2.17
C THR A 41 -11.84 1.48 -3.11
N THR A 42 -11.42 0.37 -3.71
CA THR A 42 -10.33 0.35 -4.70
C THR A 42 -10.63 1.26 -5.91
N ASP A 43 -11.88 1.44 -6.27
CA ASP A 43 -12.28 2.33 -7.37
C ASP A 43 -12.37 3.81 -6.96
N HIS A 44 -12.25 4.10 -5.67
CA HIS A 44 -12.45 5.43 -5.09
C HIS A 44 -11.33 5.78 -4.09
N LEU A 45 -10.07 5.56 -4.48
CA LEU A 45 -8.93 5.77 -3.58
C LEU A 45 -8.75 7.23 -3.18
N PHE A 46 -9.00 8.18 -4.10
CA PHE A 46 -8.91 9.59 -3.76
C PHE A 46 -9.87 9.94 -2.62
N GLU A 47 -11.11 9.47 -2.70
CA GLU A 47 -12.12 9.70 -1.67
C GLU A 47 -11.78 8.96 -0.37
N LEU A 48 -11.32 7.72 -0.45
CA LEU A 48 -10.91 6.93 0.72
C LEU A 48 -9.79 7.65 1.49
N PHE A 49 -8.78 8.14 0.78
CA PHE A 49 -7.61 8.80 1.38
C PHE A 49 -7.80 10.31 1.59
N SER A 50 -9.03 10.81 1.47
CA SER A 50 -9.43 12.14 1.97
C SER A 50 -9.75 12.11 3.46
N ALA A 51 -9.81 10.93 4.09
CA ALA A 51 -9.98 10.79 5.53
C ALA A 51 -8.82 11.43 6.29
N ASP A 52 -9.12 11.95 7.49
CA ASP A 52 -8.09 12.54 8.35
C ASP A 52 -6.99 11.52 8.67
N ARG A 53 -5.74 11.99 8.74
CA ARG A 53 -4.55 11.18 9.02
C ARG A 53 -4.35 10.02 8.03
N SER A 54 -4.79 10.20 6.79
CA SER A 54 -4.57 9.26 5.69
C SER A 54 -3.92 9.95 4.50
N ALA A 55 -3.20 9.19 3.68
CA ALA A 55 -2.57 9.68 2.46
C ALA A 55 -2.32 8.53 1.49
N TYR A 56 -2.43 8.79 0.20
CA TYR A 56 -2.03 7.86 -0.86
C TYR A 56 -1.11 8.56 -1.84
N PHE A 57 -0.03 7.88 -2.21
CA PHE A 57 0.96 8.38 -3.15
C PHE A 57 0.90 7.60 -4.45
N ILE A 58 0.97 8.32 -5.56
CA ILE A 58 1.04 7.77 -6.91
C ILE A 58 2.49 7.79 -7.36
N ALA A 59 2.96 6.67 -7.92
CA ALA A 59 4.24 6.59 -8.61
C ALA A 59 4.01 6.73 -10.11
N GLU A 60 4.75 7.64 -10.74
CA GLU A 60 4.75 7.85 -12.18
C GLU A 60 6.13 7.52 -12.76
N SER A 61 6.14 7.00 -13.97
CA SER A 61 7.35 6.81 -14.79
C SER A 61 7.04 7.27 -16.22
N GLU A 62 7.88 8.15 -16.74
CA GLU A 62 7.70 8.74 -18.08
C GLU A 62 6.29 9.33 -18.28
N GLY A 63 5.74 9.98 -17.24
CA GLY A 63 4.41 10.60 -17.27
C GLY A 63 3.24 9.65 -17.20
N LYS A 64 3.47 8.35 -16.91
CA LYS A 64 2.42 7.36 -16.77
C LYS A 64 2.37 6.83 -15.33
N ILE A 65 1.17 6.61 -14.81
CA ILE A 65 0.99 5.97 -13.50
C ILE A 65 1.47 4.52 -13.59
N VAL A 66 2.33 4.12 -12.65
CA VAL A 66 2.89 2.76 -12.59
C VAL A 66 2.64 2.09 -11.26
N GLY A 67 2.02 2.75 -10.31
CA GLY A 67 1.68 2.19 -9.01
C GLY A 67 1.43 3.23 -7.95
N GLY A 68 1.43 2.78 -6.70
CA GLY A 68 1.19 3.65 -5.55
C GLY A 68 1.26 2.92 -4.22
N SER A 69 1.12 3.68 -3.14
CA SER A 69 1.04 3.17 -1.77
C SER A 69 0.43 4.22 -0.84
N GLY A 70 -0.16 3.79 0.26
CA GLY A 70 -0.78 4.71 1.21
C GLY A 70 -0.62 4.35 2.68
N VAL A 71 -1.03 5.30 3.51
CA VAL A 71 -1.13 5.21 4.97
C VAL A 71 -2.58 5.42 5.37
N PHE A 72 -3.10 4.54 6.21
CA PHE A 72 -4.49 4.63 6.67
C PHE A 72 -4.61 4.37 8.16
N PRO A 73 -5.46 5.15 8.88
CA PRO A 73 -5.73 4.92 10.31
C PRO A 73 -6.80 3.83 10.46
N THR A 74 -6.46 2.60 10.14
CA THR A 74 -7.39 1.47 10.12
C THR A 74 -8.03 1.27 11.51
N PRO A 75 -9.38 1.18 11.58
CA PRO A 75 -10.07 0.97 12.84
C PRO A 75 -9.62 -0.30 13.57
N GLY A 76 -9.53 -0.24 14.89
CA GLY A 76 -9.20 -1.38 15.74
C GLY A 76 -7.71 -1.66 15.87
N LEU A 77 -6.82 -0.92 15.20
CA LEU A 77 -5.38 -1.00 15.44
C LEU A 77 -5.03 -0.43 16.83
N PRO A 78 -3.91 -0.89 17.44
CA PRO A 78 -3.42 -0.28 18.67
C PRO A 78 -3.21 1.23 18.54
N GLU A 79 -3.29 1.93 19.66
CA GLU A 79 -3.02 3.38 19.68
C GLU A 79 -1.64 3.68 19.09
N GLY A 80 -1.56 4.72 18.27
CA GLY A 80 -0.32 5.13 17.59
C GLY A 80 0.05 4.29 16.38
N CYS A 81 -0.76 3.29 16.01
CA CYS A 81 -0.49 2.41 14.88
C CYS A 81 -1.33 2.80 13.66
N CYS A 82 -0.69 2.90 12.50
CA CYS A 82 -1.35 3.03 11.20
C CYS A 82 -1.09 1.80 10.34
N GLU A 83 -1.76 1.72 9.20
CA GLU A 83 -1.56 0.64 8.24
C GLU A 83 -0.91 1.15 6.95
N LEU A 84 0.14 0.45 6.49
CA LEU A 84 0.67 0.60 5.13
C LEU A 84 -0.24 -0.19 4.21
N VAL A 85 -0.82 0.46 3.22
CA VAL A 85 -1.87 -0.15 2.39
C VAL A 85 -1.59 0.05 0.91
N LYS A 86 -2.03 -0.95 0.13
CA LYS A 86 -2.13 -0.86 -1.32
C LYS A 86 -0.81 -0.44 -1.99
N LEU A 87 0.31 -1.05 -1.56
CA LEU A 87 1.61 -0.90 -2.22
C LEU A 87 1.66 -1.82 -3.43
N TYR A 88 1.57 -1.26 -4.61
CA TYR A 88 1.60 -1.99 -5.87
C TYR A 88 2.42 -1.25 -6.92
N LEU A 89 3.22 -1.99 -7.70
CA LEU A 89 3.98 -1.48 -8.83
C LEU A 89 3.84 -2.42 -10.03
N LEU A 90 3.62 -1.86 -11.21
CA LEU A 90 3.68 -2.61 -12.47
C LEU A 90 5.06 -3.25 -12.67
N ALA A 91 5.10 -4.38 -13.36
CA ALA A 91 6.31 -5.17 -13.57
C ALA A 91 7.47 -4.32 -14.13
N GLU A 92 7.18 -3.47 -15.12
CA GLU A 92 8.19 -2.59 -15.76
C GLU A 92 8.76 -1.52 -14.81
N ALA A 93 8.10 -1.24 -13.71
CA ALA A 93 8.55 -0.25 -12.71
C ALA A 93 9.31 -0.87 -11.53
N ARG A 94 9.34 -2.19 -11.42
CA ARG A 94 10.01 -2.90 -10.33
C ARG A 94 11.53 -2.94 -10.51
N GLY A 95 12.26 -3.17 -9.42
CA GLY A 95 13.72 -3.29 -9.43
C GLY A 95 14.48 -1.98 -9.65
N LYS A 96 13.79 -0.84 -9.53
CA LYS A 96 14.35 0.51 -9.75
C LYS A 96 14.29 1.38 -8.48
N GLY A 97 13.99 0.78 -7.34
CA GLY A 97 13.90 1.50 -6.06
C GLY A 97 12.58 2.23 -5.81
N LEU A 98 11.63 2.24 -6.75
CA LEU A 98 10.36 2.96 -6.58
C LEU A 98 9.51 2.44 -5.40
N GLY A 99 9.51 1.13 -5.16
CA GLY A 99 8.79 0.55 -4.02
C GLY A 99 9.32 1.05 -2.69
N LEU A 100 10.64 1.13 -2.56
CA LEU A 100 11.28 1.69 -1.37
C LEU A 100 10.94 3.17 -1.21
N HIS A 101 11.03 3.96 -2.28
CA HIS A 101 10.69 5.38 -2.24
C HIS A 101 9.22 5.62 -1.87
N LEU A 102 8.30 4.79 -2.38
CA LEU A 102 6.88 4.83 -1.96
C LEU A 102 6.73 4.59 -0.47
N MET A 103 7.40 3.55 0.06
CA MET A 103 7.37 3.25 1.50
C MET A 103 7.96 4.38 2.33
N GLU A 104 9.08 4.95 1.92
CA GLU A 104 9.72 6.06 2.62
C GLU A 104 8.81 7.28 2.70
N ASN A 105 8.07 7.59 1.62
CA ASN A 105 7.05 8.64 1.65
C ASN A 105 5.93 8.31 2.65
N CYS A 106 5.50 7.05 2.69
CA CYS A 106 4.49 6.60 3.67
C CYS A 106 5.01 6.69 5.10
N PHE A 107 6.25 6.29 5.37
CA PHE A 107 6.85 6.40 6.71
C PHE A 107 6.92 7.85 7.17
N ARG A 108 7.42 8.72 6.31
CA ARG A 108 7.52 10.16 6.61
C ARG A 108 6.15 10.76 6.92
N LYS A 109 5.16 10.41 6.09
CA LYS A 109 3.80 10.93 6.27
C LYS A 109 3.14 10.40 7.54
N ALA A 110 3.35 9.13 7.87
CA ALA A 110 2.86 8.53 9.10
C ALA A 110 3.44 9.24 10.34
N ILE A 111 4.73 9.53 10.33
CA ILE A 111 5.40 10.27 11.40
C ILE A 111 4.83 11.69 11.52
N GLU A 112 4.60 12.39 10.40
CA GLU A 112 3.96 13.70 10.39
C GLU A 112 2.56 13.66 11.01
N PHE A 113 1.81 12.56 10.81
CA PHE A 113 0.50 12.35 11.40
C PHE A 113 0.54 11.99 12.89
N GLY A 114 1.73 11.74 13.44
CA GLY A 114 1.93 11.40 14.86
C GLY A 114 1.87 9.89 15.14
N PHE A 115 1.90 9.04 14.12
CA PHE A 115 1.99 7.59 14.33
C PHE A 115 3.39 7.17 14.73
N THR A 116 3.49 6.11 15.52
CA THR A 116 4.75 5.54 16.03
C THR A 116 5.04 4.15 15.49
N ASP A 117 4.03 3.48 14.99
CA ASP A 117 4.10 2.11 14.49
C ASP A 117 3.31 1.98 13.20
N MET A 118 3.74 1.06 12.34
CA MET A 118 3.08 0.79 11.06
C MET A 118 2.85 -0.71 10.91
N TYR A 119 1.61 -1.08 10.62
CA TYR A 119 1.11 -2.42 10.40
C TYR A 119 0.87 -2.65 8.92
N LEU A 120 0.97 -3.88 8.45
CA LEU A 120 0.52 -4.25 7.11
C LEU A 120 -0.05 -5.67 7.08
N GLU A 121 -0.89 -5.92 6.11
CA GLU A 121 -1.44 -7.22 5.77
C GLU A 121 -1.05 -7.58 4.35
N THR A 122 -0.66 -8.82 4.12
CA THR A 122 -0.27 -9.31 2.80
C THR A 122 -0.55 -10.81 2.67
N MET A 123 -0.10 -11.42 1.60
CA MET A 123 -0.25 -12.85 1.36
C MET A 123 0.98 -13.39 0.62
N PRO A 124 1.25 -14.72 0.75
CA PRO A 124 2.46 -15.34 0.19
C PRO A 124 2.61 -15.13 -1.32
N GLU A 125 1.50 -15.01 -2.05
CA GLU A 125 1.50 -14.79 -3.49
C GLU A 125 2.20 -13.48 -3.88
N LEU A 126 2.18 -12.46 -3.01
CA LEU A 126 2.82 -11.16 -3.22
C LEU A 126 4.27 -11.14 -2.75
N ARG A 127 5.03 -12.17 -3.08
CA ARG A 127 6.38 -12.45 -2.57
C ARG A 127 7.42 -11.36 -2.84
N ASN A 128 7.30 -10.62 -3.93
CA ASN A 128 8.24 -9.51 -4.24
C ASN A 128 8.11 -8.38 -3.23
N ALA A 129 6.89 -8.04 -2.82
CA ALA A 129 6.63 -7.04 -1.80
C ALA A 129 7.07 -7.52 -0.41
N ILE A 130 6.88 -8.80 -0.10
CA ILE A 130 7.30 -9.38 1.19
C ILE A 130 8.79 -9.16 1.43
N GLY A 131 9.65 -9.45 0.46
CA GLY A 131 11.08 -9.20 0.56
C GLY A 131 11.42 -7.73 0.79
N LEU A 132 10.67 -6.83 0.19
CA LEU A 132 10.82 -5.39 0.39
C LEU A 132 10.45 -5.00 1.83
N TYR A 133 9.36 -5.54 2.37
CA TYR A 133 8.93 -5.28 3.75
C TYR A 133 9.97 -5.78 4.76
N GLU A 134 10.49 -6.99 4.58
CA GLU A 134 11.52 -7.55 5.45
C GLU A 134 12.77 -6.65 5.47
N ARG A 135 13.26 -6.22 4.31
CA ARG A 135 14.42 -5.31 4.20
C ARG A 135 14.15 -3.94 4.82
N ALA A 136 12.90 -3.49 4.79
CA ALA A 136 12.52 -2.21 5.41
C ALA A 136 12.37 -2.29 6.93
N GLY A 137 12.53 -3.47 7.54
CA GLY A 137 12.52 -3.66 8.98
C GLY A 137 11.16 -4.08 9.56
N PHE A 138 10.21 -4.49 8.72
CA PHE A 138 8.98 -5.10 9.21
C PHE A 138 9.25 -6.50 9.75
N THR A 139 8.59 -6.86 10.84
CA THR A 139 8.65 -8.19 11.46
C THR A 139 7.28 -8.84 11.45
N TYR A 140 7.25 -10.18 11.39
CA TYR A 140 5.99 -10.92 11.33
C TYR A 140 5.24 -10.90 12.65
N LEU A 141 3.91 -10.89 12.56
CA LEU A 141 2.98 -11.04 13.66
C LEU A 141 2.27 -12.40 13.57
N PRO A 142 1.82 -12.97 14.70
CA PRO A 142 1.12 -14.26 14.71
C PRO A 142 -0.32 -14.19 14.21
N GLY A 143 -0.90 -13.01 14.04
CA GLY A 143 -2.27 -12.84 13.62
C GLY A 143 -2.58 -11.41 13.21
N SER A 144 -3.79 -11.20 12.66
CA SER A 144 -4.25 -9.90 12.23
C SER A 144 -4.52 -8.96 13.42
N LEU A 145 -4.30 -7.67 13.18
CA LEU A 145 -4.69 -6.57 14.06
C LEU A 145 -5.72 -5.71 13.32
N GLY A 146 -6.59 -5.06 14.11
CA GLY A 146 -7.54 -4.11 13.54
C GLY A 146 -8.63 -4.74 12.68
N LYS A 147 -9.34 -3.88 11.95
CA LYS A 147 -10.52 -4.23 11.16
C LYS A 147 -10.40 -3.66 9.74
N SER A 148 -9.43 -4.17 8.97
CA SER A 148 -9.23 -3.74 7.58
C SER A 148 -10.33 -4.22 6.64
N GLY A 149 -11.01 -5.32 6.99
CA GLY A 149 -11.96 -6.00 6.13
C GLY A 149 -11.31 -6.95 5.10
N HIS A 150 -9.99 -7.03 5.05
CA HIS A 150 -9.26 -7.87 4.10
C HIS A 150 -8.97 -9.26 4.66
N PHE A 151 -10.02 -10.04 4.89
CA PHE A 151 -9.91 -11.38 5.50
C PHE A 151 -9.17 -12.41 4.61
N GLY A 152 -8.91 -12.09 3.33
CA GLY A 152 -8.12 -12.94 2.43
C GLY A 152 -6.61 -12.81 2.62
N CYS A 153 -6.14 -11.85 3.41
CA CYS A 153 -4.73 -11.72 3.76
C CYS A 153 -4.41 -12.62 4.95
N ASP A 154 -3.30 -13.36 4.87
CA ASP A 154 -2.90 -14.36 5.88
C ASP A 154 -1.47 -14.17 6.40
N LEU A 155 -0.81 -13.08 6.03
CA LEU A 155 0.46 -12.64 6.59
C LEU A 155 0.32 -11.22 7.15
N TRP A 156 0.86 -11.00 8.33
CA TRP A 156 0.75 -9.73 9.06
C TRP A 156 2.13 -9.32 9.56
N MET A 157 2.45 -8.04 9.42
CA MET A 157 3.75 -7.52 9.80
C MET A 157 3.63 -6.17 10.50
N MET A 158 4.62 -5.82 11.30
CA MET A 158 4.70 -4.57 12.06
C MET A 158 6.11 -3.99 12.02
N LYS A 159 6.19 -2.66 12.02
CA LYS A 159 7.44 -1.93 12.10
C LYS A 159 7.27 -0.73 13.04
N LYS A 160 8.30 -0.44 13.83
CA LYS A 160 8.43 0.86 14.51
C LYS A 160 8.91 1.92 13.53
N LEU A 161 8.25 3.06 13.54
CA LEU A 161 8.60 4.21 12.72
C LEU A 161 9.74 5.04 13.34
#